data_58fb40a1160e061dd709cab9711852d2
#
_entry.id   58fb40a1160e061dd709cab9711852d2
#
_cell.length_a   1.000
_cell.length_b   1.000
_cell.length_c   1.000
_cell.angle_alpha   90.00
_cell.angle_beta   90.00
_cell.angle_gamma   90.00
#
_symmetry.space_group_name_H-M   'P 1'
#
loop_
_entity.id
_entity.type
_entity.pdbx_description
1 polymer ?
#
loop_
_entity_poly.entity_id
_entity_poly.type
_entity_poly.pdbx_seq_one_letter_code
_entity_poly.pdbx_strand_id
1 'polypeptide(L)'
;NPDKNWLGVEIRYKRVVLTAKKIKSSQVTNARIVRYDNWYLDDLFLENEIDSIFTNHPDPWSKKKQAKKRILSPAFAKWAAYVMKPGGEWRIKTDFEVHINTMLSIIEELPFEVLGVSRDAHRDGFPWPKEDDITTNYENKFIDKGLPIFALHLRRKI
;
A
#
# COMPACT_ATOMS: atom_id res chain seq x y z
N ASN A 1 -6.39 -5.57 -14.66
CA ASN A 1 -5.77 -4.89 -15.79
C ASN A 1 -4.74 -5.83 -16.42
N PRO A 2 -4.96 -6.34 -17.65
CA PRO A 2 -4.08 -7.31 -18.29
C PRO A 2 -2.73 -6.71 -18.73
N ASP A 3 -2.66 -5.39 -18.90
CA ASP A 3 -1.49 -4.69 -19.43
C ASP A 3 -0.44 -4.37 -18.35
N LYS A 4 -0.73 -4.70 -17.10
CA LYS A 4 0.16 -4.45 -15.96
C LYS A 4 0.54 -5.75 -15.28
N ASN A 5 1.79 -5.86 -14.84
CA ASN A 5 2.27 -6.95 -14.00
C ASN A 5 2.07 -6.59 -12.51
N TRP A 6 1.58 -7.54 -11.74
CA TRP A 6 1.29 -7.38 -10.33
C TRP A 6 2.17 -8.28 -9.49
N LEU A 7 2.92 -7.69 -8.55
CA LEU A 7 3.69 -8.43 -7.58
C LEU A 7 3.18 -8.12 -6.17
N GLY A 8 2.64 -9.13 -5.50
CA GLY A 8 2.34 -9.08 -4.09
C GLY A 8 3.56 -9.46 -3.26
N VAL A 9 3.85 -8.69 -2.21
CA VAL A 9 4.89 -8.98 -1.23
C VAL A 9 4.24 -9.21 0.13
N GLU A 10 4.49 -10.35 0.75
CA GLU A 10 3.88 -10.72 2.02
C GLU A 10 4.84 -11.61 2.82
N ILE A 11 5.02 -11.31 4.09
CA ILE A 11 5.92 -12.08 4.97
C ILE A 11 5.26 -13.34 5.54
N ARG A 12 3.93 -13.33 5.71
CA ARG A 12 3.18 -14.42 6.37
C ARG A 12 2.95 -15.58 5.41
N TYR A 13 3.64 -16.69 5.62
CA TYR A 13 3.57 -17.88 4.77
C TYR A 13 2.13 -18.31 4.40
N LYS A 14 1.24 -18.41 5.39
CA LYS A 14 -0.16 -18.81 5.15
C LYS A 14 -0.87 -17.89 4.15
N ARG A 15 -0.64 -16.57 4.23
CA ARG A 15 -1.23 -15.59 3.31
C ARG A 15 -0.67 -15.73 1.89
N VAL A 16 0.65 -15.93 1.78
CA VAL A 16 1.31 -16.20 0.50
C VAL A 16 0.69 -17.42 -0.19
N VAL A 17 0.57 -18.53 0.53
CA VAL A 17 -0.03 -19.77 -0.02
C VAL A 17 -1.48 -19.56 -0.46
N LEU A 18 -2.30 -18.87 0.34
CA LEU A 18 -3.68 -18.60 0.00
C LEU A 18 -3.80 -17.71 -1.24
N THR A 19 -2.96 -16.68 -1.33
CA THR A 19 -2.93 -15.77 -2.49
C THR A 19 -2.44 -16.50 -3.74
N ALA A 20 -1.39 -17.31 -3.64
CA ALA A 20 -0.89 -18.11 -4.76
C ALA A 20 -1.96 -19.09 -5.30
N LYS A 21 -2.72 -19.73 -4.41
CA LYS A 21 -3.86 -20.59 -4.80
C LYS A 21 -4.93 -19.79 -5.55
N LYS A 22 -5.28 -18.58 -5.09
CA LYS A 22 -6.25 -17.71 -5.76
C LYS A 22 -5.76 -17.28 -7.15
N ILE A 23 -4.51 -16.85 -7.27
CA ILE A 23 -3.90 -16.50 -8.58
C ILE A 23 -4.03 -17.69 -9.54
N LYS A 24 -3.64 -18.88 -9.09
CA LYS A 24 -3.70 -20.10 -9.90
C LYS A 24 -5.14 -20.43 -10.32
N SER A 25 -6.10 -20.40 -9.40
CA SER A 25 -7.50 -20.74 -9.69
C SER A 25 -8.20 -19.71 -10.58
N SER A 26 -7.77 -18.45 -10.53
CA SER A 26 -8.30 -17.36 -11.37
C SER A 26 -7.68 -17.30 -12.77
N GLN A 27 -6.72 -18.19 -13.08
CA GLN A 27 -6.01 -18.24 -14.37
C GLN A 27 -5.35 -16.92 -14.77
N VAL A 28 -5.03 -16.08 -13.78
CA VAL A 28 -4.36 -14.78 -13.99
C VAL A 28 -2.89 -15.03 -14.28
N THR A 29 -2.41 -14.54 -15.41
CA THR A 29 -1.03 -14.78 -15.89
C THR A 29 -0.04 -13.67 -15.51
N ASN A 30 -0.54 -12.49 -15.21
CA ASN A 30 0.24 -11.27 -14.91
C ASN A 30 0.31 -10.92 -13.42
N ALA A 31 -0.02 -11.87 -12.53
CA ALA A 31 0.10 -11.69 -11.09
C ALA A 31 1.04 -12.72 -10.47
N ARG A 32 1.82 -12.28 -9.51
CA ARG A 32 2.73 -13.11 -8.69
C ARG A 32 2.62 -12.70 -7.23
N ILE A 33 3.01 -13.61 -6.36
CA ILE A 33 3.16 -13.36 -4.92
C ILE A 33 4.50 -13.92 -4.47
N VAL A 34 5.24 -13.15 -3.70
CA VAL A 34 6.50 -13.58 -3.09
C VAL A 34 6.41 -13.48 -1.58
N ARG A 35 6.99 -14.46 -0.90
CA ARG A 35 7.22 -14.36 0.53
C ARG A 35 8.52 -13.61 0.76
N TYR A 36 8.40 -12.35 1.19
CA TYR A 36 9.57 -11.52 1.43
C TYR A 36 9.33 -10.55 2.59
N ASP A 37 10.41 -10.15 3.25
CA ASP A 37 10.36 -9.16 4.32
C ASP A 37 10.51 -7.77 3.73
N ASN A 38 9.55 -6.90 3.98
CA ASN A 38 9.53 -5.53 3.48
C ASN A 38 10.70 -4.65 3.98
N TRP A 39 11.48 -5.14 4.93
CA TRP A 39 12.71 -4.47 5.38
C TRP A 39 13.90 -4.65 4.43
N TYR A 40 13.81 -5.59 3.47
CA TYR A 40 14.88 -5.94 2.53
C TYR A 40 14.46 -5.74 1.07
N LEU A 41 13.49 -4.86 0.81
CA LEU A 41 12.97 -4.65 -0.56
C LEU A 41 14.00 -4.06 -1.52
N ASP A 42 15.07 -3.44 -1.01
CA ASP A 42 16.17 -2.91 -1.82
C ASP A 42 16.82 -3.99 -2.69
N ASP A 43 16.72 -5.27 -2.28
CA ASP A 43 17.25 -6.40 -3.03
C ASP A 43 16.37 -6.83 -4.22
N LEU A 44 15.12 -6.34 -4.28
CA LEU A 44 14.12 -6.83 -5.23
C LEU A 44 13.87 -5.92 -6.43
N PHE A 45 14.17 -4.64 -6.32
CA PHE A 45 13.76 -3.65 -7.32
C PHE A 45 14.88 -2.66 -7.63
N LEU A 46 14.94 -2.28 -8.89
CA LEU A 46 15.85 -1.26 -9.40
C LEU A 46 15.22 0.14 -9.32
N GLU A 47 16.05 1.15 -9.51
CA GLU A 47 15.60 2.53 -9.62
C GLU A 47 14.59 2.71 -10.77
N ASN A 48 13.50 3.44 -10.52
CA ASN A 48 12.48 3.74 -11.53
C ASN A 48 11.86 2.49 -12.20
N GLU A 49 11.71 1.39 -11.48
CA GLU A 49 11.15 0.15 -12.03
C GLU A 49 9.64 0.03 -11.80
N ILE A 50 9.11 0.63 -10.73
CA ILE A 50 7.73 0.43 -10.28
C ILE A 50 6.81 1.56 -10.77
N ASP A 51 5.71 1.20 -11.44
CA ASP A 51 4.69 2.16 -11.88
C ASP A 51 3.76 2.59 -10.74
N SER A 52 3.42 1.67 -9.83
CA SER A 52 2.50 1.96 -8.73
C SER A 52 2.75 1.08 -7.52
N ILE A 53 2.57 1.63 -6.32
CA ILE A 53 2.61 0.91 -5.04
C ILE A 53 1.23 0.96 -4.38
N PHE A 54 0.79 -0.19 -3.86
CA PHE A 54 -0.44 -0.32 -3.09
C PHE A 54 -0.11 -0.87 -1.71
N THR A 55 -0.35 -0.09 -0.67
CA THR A 55 -0.16 -0.50 0.73
C THR A 55 -1.52 -0.61 1.41
N ASN A 56 -1.98 -1.86 1.59
CA ASN A 56 -3.30 -2.13 2.12
C ASN A 56 -3.23 -2.69 3.54
N HIS A 57 -3.78 -1.95 4.50
CA HIS A 57 -3.94 -2.33 5.91
C HIS A 57 -2.66 -2.90 6.54
N PRO A 58 -1.54 -2.15 6.50
CA PRO A 58 -0.30 -2.59 7.15
C PRO A 58 -0.51 -2.71 8.65
N ASP A 59 0.24 -3.61 9.29
CA ASP A 59 0.13 -3.83 10.73
C ASP A 59 0.33 -2.50 11.50
N PRO A 60 -0.63 -2.10 12.38
CA PRO A 60 -0.62 -0.77 12.99
C PRO A 60 0.48 -0.58 14.03
N TRP A 61 0.94 -1.69 14.67
CA TRP A 61 1.89 -1.63 15.76
C TRP A 61 1.59 -0.45 16.69
N SER A 62 0.37 -0.46 17.27
CA SER A 62 -0.23 0.67 18.00
C SER A 62 0.55 1.12 19.23
N LYS A 63 1.27 0.21 19.88
CA LYS A 63 2.11 0.54 21.05
C LYS A 63 3.32 1.39 20.63
N LYS A 64 3.60 2.48 21.35
CA LYS A 64 4.72 3.41 21.07
C LYS A 64 6.06 2.68 20.90
N LYS A 65 6.39 1.69 21.77
CA LYS A 65 7.60 0.90 21.69
C LYS A 65 7.74 0.03 20.43
N GLN A 66 6.63 -0.19 19.72
CA GLN A 66 6.58 -0.99 18.48
C GLN A 66 6.53 -0.12 17.22
N ALA A 67 6.47 1.20 17.34
CA ALA A 67 6.34 2.12 16.20
C ALA A 67 7.43 1.91 15.14
N LYS A 68 8.65 1.54 15.56
CA LYS A 68 9.76 1.21 14.67
C LYS A 68 9.52 -0.01 13.77
N LYS A 69 8.49 -0.82 14.05
CA LYS A 69 8.11 -1.99 13.23
C LYS A 69 7.12 -1.64 12.11
N ARG A 70 6.60 -0.41 12.08
CA ARG A 70 5.66 0.02 11.05
C ARG A 70 6.37 0.10 9.71
N ILE A 71 5.74 -0.48 8.68
CA ILE A 71 6.26 -0.39 7.31
C ILE A 71 6.20 1.05 6.80
N LEU A 72 5.12 1.78 7.08
CA LEU A 72 5.00 3.20 6.72
C LEU A 72 5.95 4.02 7.59
N SER A 73 7.16 4.19 7.11
CA SER A 73 8.32 4.76 7.79
C SER A 73 9.14 5.63 6.83
N PRO A 74 10.04 6.51 7.32
CA PRO A 74 10.93 7.28 6.46
C PRO A 74 11.78 6.41 5.54
N ALA A 75 12.28 5.27 6.03
CA ALA A 75 13.07 4.34 5.22
C ALA A 75 12.26 3.78 4.04
N PHE A 76 11.03 3.29 4.32
CA PHE A 76 10.17 2.77 3.27
C PHE A 76 9.73 3.87 2.28
N ALA A 77 9.46 5.08 2.74
CA ALA A 77 9.10 6.18 1.85
C ALA A 77 10.25 6.61 0.94
N LYS A 78 11.50 6.60 1.43
CA LYS A 78 12.71 6.83 0.61
C LYS A 78 12.89 5.72 -0.42
N TRP A 79 12.74 4.46 0.00
CA TRP A 79 12.76 3.33 -0.92
C TRP A 79 11.68 3.46 -2.01
N ALA A 80 10.44 3.78 -1.64
CA ALA A 80 9.36 4.00 -2.59
C ALA A 80 9.69 5.11 -3.60
N ALA A 81 10.27 6.23 -3.13
CA ALA A 81 10.72 7.30 -3.99
C ALA A 81 11.83 6.86 -4.96
N TYR A 82 12.69 5.94 -4.56
CA TYR A 82 13.77 5.41 -5.39
C TYR A 82 13.24 4.47 -6.49
N VAL A 83 12.40 3.51 -6.12
CA VAL A 83 11.96 2.45 -7.06
C VAL A 83 10.81 2.87 -7.97
N MET A 84 10.00 3.84 -7.55
CA MET A 84 8.88 4.31 -8.37
C MET A 84 9.36 5.17 -9.53
N LYS A 85 8.74 4.99 -10.69
CA LYS A 85 8.93 5.89 -11.84
C LYS A 85 8.44 7.30 -11.52
N PRO A 86 9.04 8.35 -12.10
CA PRO A 86 8.43 9.69 -12.10
C PRO A 86 6.98 9.63 -12.59
N GLY A 87 6.06 10.27 -11.89
CA GLY A 87 4.61 10.20 -12.15
C GLY A 87 3.92 8.94 -11.60
N GLY A 88 4.66 7.98 -11.06
CA GLY A 88 4.10 6.78 -10.42
C GLY A 88 3.25 7.10 -9.20
N GLU A 89 2.23 6.29 -8.93
CA GLU A 89 1.27 6.53 -7.87
C GLU A 89 1.42 5.55 -6.70
N TRP A 90 1.28 6.07 -5.48
CA TRP A 90 1.26 5.27 -4.27
C TRP A 90 -0.07 5.47 -3.55
N ARG A 91 -0.85 4.39 -3.45
CA ARG A 91 -2.15 4.37 -2.77
C ARG A 91 -2.03 3.62 -1.45
N ILE A 92 -2.44 4.26 -0.38
CA ILE A 92 -2.37 3.72 0.99
C ILE A 92 -3.79 3.63 1.54
N LYS A 93 -4.19 2.44 2.02
CA LYS A 93 -5.41 2.21 2.82
C LYS A 93 -5.04 1.67 4.18
N THR A 94 -5.64 2.19 5.23
CA THR A 94 -5.36 1.76 6.61
C THR A 94 -6.54 2.04 7.53
N ASP A 95 -6.70 1.22 8.54
CA ASP A 95 -7.62 1.41 9.69
C ASP A 95 -6.98 2.19 10.85
N PHE A 96 -5.73 2.64 10.67
CA PHE A 96 -4.95 3.29 11.71
C PHE A 96 -4.52 4.69 11.27
N GLU A 97 -5.23 5.72 11.74
CA GLU A 97 -5.05 7.12 11.34
C GLU A 97 -3.62 7.63 11.49
N VAL A 98 -2.89 7.13 12.52
CA VAL A 98 -1.50 7.52 12.76
C VAL A 98 -0.60 7.23 11.55
N HIS A 99 -0.91 6.20 10.74
CA HIS A 99 -0.19 5.92 9.50
C HIS A 99 -0.28 7.08 8.52
N ILE A 100 -1.47 7.64 8.32
CA ILE A 100 -1.69 8.76 7.39
C ILE A 100 -0.95 10.00 7.88
N ASN A 101 -1.11 10.34 9.17
CA ASN A 101 -0.47 11.52 9.76
C ASN A 101 1.06 11.41 9.69
N THR A 102 1.61 10.22 9.98
CA THR A 102 3.04 9.95 9.87
C THR A 102 3.52 10.11 8.43
N MET A 103 2.79 9.54 7.47
CA MET A 103 3.18 9.65 6.06
C MET A 103 3.14 11.08 5.55
N LEU A 104 2.10 11.85 5.88
CA LEU A 104 2.02 13.26 5.49
C LEU A 104 3.23 14.08 6.00
N SER A 105 3.70 13.83 7.23
CA SER A 105 4.91 14.46 7.75
C SER A 105 6.19 14.00 7.04
N ILE A 106 6.31 12.69 6.73
CA ILE A 106 7.51 12.14 6.09
C ILE A 106 7.69 12.66 4.66
N ILE A 107 6.60 12.76 3.89
CA ILE A 107 6.67 13.10 2.47
C ILE A 107 6.97 14.56 2.19
N GLU A 108 6.90 15.44 3.18
CA GLU A 108 7.28 16.87 3.05
C GLU A 108 8.73 17.01 2.54
N GLU A 109 9.62 16.10 2.96
CA GLU A 109 11.05 16.08 2.59
C GLU A 109 11.37 15.15 1.41
N LEU A 110 10.35 14.52 0.79
CA LEU A 110 10.52 13.54 -0.27
C LEU A 110 9.84 14.00 -1.58
N PRO A 111 10.26 13.47 -2.73
CA PRO A 111 9.72 13.87 -4.02
C PRO A 111 8.31 13.30 -4.26
N PHE A 112 7.38 13.55 -3.33
CA PHE A 112 5.98 13.17 -3.48
C PHE A 112 5.06 14.38 -3.51
N GLU A 113 4.01 14.27 -4.28
CA GLU A 113 2.84 15.15 -4.30
C GLU A 113 1.66 14.43 -3.65
N VAL A 114 0.90 15.12 -2.81
CA VAL A 114 -0.35 14.60 -2.24
C VAL A 114 -1.47 14.89 -3.24
N LEU A 115 -2.03 13.83 -3.84
CA LEU A 115 -3.18 13.93 -4.73
C LEU A 115 -4.50 13.99 -3.95
N GLY A 116 -4.53 13.37 -2.77
CA GLY A 116 -5.70 13.44 -1.91
C GLY A 116 -5.57 12.64 -0.62
N VAL A 117 -6.40 12.99 0.35
CA VAL A 117 -6.50 12.35 1.66
C VAL A 117 -7.97 12.12 1.98
N SER A 118 -8.33 10.94 2.48
CA SER A 118 -9.63 10.69 3.07
C SER A 118 -9.49 10.21 4.51
N ARG A 119 -10.28 10.81 5.41
CA ARG A 119 -10.32 10.42 6.83
C ARG A 119 -11.40 9.38 7.13
N ASP A 120 -12.31 9.16 6.18
CA ASP A 120 -13.28 8.07 6.17
C ASP A 120 -13.66 7.75 4.72
N ALA A 121 -12.89 6.87 4.10
CA ALA A 121 -13.02 6.60 2.67
C ALA A 121 -14.35 5.94 2.29
N HIS A 122 -15.04 5.29 3.23
CA HIS A 122 -16.36 4.70 2.95
C HIS A 122 -17.48 5.75 2.97
N ARG A 123 -17.35 6.78 3.81
CA ARG A 123 -18.32 7.88 3.88
C ARG A 123 -18.01 8.98 2.85
N ASP A 124 -16.75 9.38 2.77
CA ASP A 124 -16.34 10.59 2.05
C ASP A 124 -15.77 10.28 0.65
N GLY A 125 -15.58 9.00 0.32
CA GLY A 125 -14.94 8.53 -0.90
C GLY A 125 -13.43 8.34 -0.78
N PHE A 126 -12.88 7.48 -1.64
CA PHE A 126 -11.43 7.32 -1.79
C PHE A 126 -10.84 8.48 -2.61
N PRO A 127 -9.58 8.89 -2.36
CA PRO A 127 -8.91 9.93 -3.14
C PRO A 127 -8.39 9.42 -4.51
N TRP A 128 -9.07 8.45 -5.11
CA TRP A 128 -8.88 7.91 -6.46
C TRP A 128 -10.24 7.47 -7.03
N PRO A 129 -10.35 7.23 -8.35
CA PRO A 129 -11.60 6.78 -8.97
C PRO A 129 -12.14 5.50 -8.33
N LYS A 130 -13.45 5.44 -8.13
CA LYS A 130 -14.12 4.32 -7.46
C LYS A 130 -13.93 3.00 -8.22
N GLU A 131 -13.88 3.06 -9.53
CA GLU A 131 -13.64 1.93 -10.43
C GLU A 131 -12.24 1.32 -10.27
N ASP A 132 -11.30 2.08 -9.74
CA ASP A 132 -9.94 1.65 -9.45
C ASP A 132 -9.78 1.06 -8.03
N ASP A 133 -10.83 1.14 -7.20
CA ASP A 133 -10.79 0.61 -5.85
C ASP A 133 -11.21 -0.86 -5.80
N ILE A 134 -10.48 -1.61 -4.98
CA ILE A 134 -10.84 -3.00 -4.66
C ILE A 134 -11.04 -3.11 -3.16
N THR A 135 -12.30 -3.26 -2.76
CA THR A 135 -12.64 -3.49 -1.36
C THR A 135 -12.14 -4.85 -0.90
N THR A 136 -11.32 -4.87 0.12
CA THR A 136 -10.76 -6.12 0.66
C THR A 136 -11.71 -6.79 1.66
N ASN A 137 -11.57 -8.11 1.87
CA ASN A 137 -12.30 -8.81 2.93
C ASN A 137 -12.01 -8.25 4.34
N TYR A 138 -10.88 -7.62 4.52
CA TYR A 138 -10.53 -6.95 5.77
C TYR A 138 -11.35 -5.67 5.94
N GLU A 139 -11.45 -4.87 4.90
CA GLU A 139 -12.21 -3.63 4.81
C GLU A 139 -13.71 -3.84 5.09
N ASN A 140 -14.29 -4.91 4.53
CA ASN A 140 -15.70 -5.25 4.79
C ASN A 140 -16.02 -5.36 6.29
N LYS A 141 -15.09 -5.87 7.11
CA LYS A 141 -15.28 -5.94 8.57
C LYS A 141 -15.35 -4.57 9.25
N PHE A 142 -14.74 -3.55 8.66
CA PHE A 142 -14.81 -2.17 9.15
C PHE A 142 -16.09 -1.50 8.68
N ILE A 143 -16.50 -1.75 7.44
CA ILE A 143 -17.80 -1.31 6.90
C ILE A 143 -18.94 -1.83 7.79
N ASP A 144 -18.95 -3.14 8.06
CA ASP A 144 -19.98 -3.79 8.88
C ASP A 144 -20.08 -3.21 10.31
N LYS A 145 -18.97 -2.65 10.81
CA LYS A 145 -18.89 -2.05 12.15
C LYS A 145 -19.06 -0.53 12.16
N GLY A 146 -19.25 0.10 11.00
CA GLY A 146 -19.27 1.55 10.86
C GLY A 146 -17.97 2.23 11.29
N LEU A 147 -16.82 1.54 11.15
CA LEU A 147 -15.49 2.07 11.48
C LEU A 147 -14.84 2.67 10.25
N PRO A 148 -14.09 3.79 10.39
CA PRO A 148 -13.48 4.46 9.27
C PRO A 148 -12.32 3.66 8.67
N ILE A 149 -12.13 3.85 7.37
CA ILE A 149 -10.89 3.52 6.66
C ILE A 149 -10.27 4.82 6.16
N PHE A 150 -9.02 5.01 6.49
CA PHE A 150 -8.23 6.17 6.08
C PHE A 150 -7.51 5.86 4.78
N ALA A 151 -7.41 6.85 3.90
CA ALA A 151 -6.75 6.70 2.61
C ALA A 151 -5.86 7.90 2.28
N LEU A 152 -4.72 7.62 1.64
CA LEU A 152 -3.78 8.62 1.16
C LEU A 152 -3.34 8.24 -0.25
N HIS A 153 -3.39 9.21 -1.17
CA HIS A 153 -2.97 9.07 -2.56
C HIS A 153 -1.80 10.00 -2.83
N LEU A 154 -0.71 9.43 -3.24
CA LEU A 154 0.54 10.13 -3.52
C LEU A 154 0.95 9.90 -4.97
N ARG A 155 1.66 10.86 -5.55
CA ARG A 155 2.35 10.73 -6.83
C ARG A 155 3.81 11.11 -6.66
N ARG A 156 4.73 10.32 -7.22
CA ARG A 156 6.13 10.71 -7.32
C ARG A 156 6.27 11.87 -8.29
N LYS A 157 6.89 12.97 -7.85
CA LYS A 157 7.20 14.13 -8.70
C LYS A 157 8.16 13.74 -9.82
N ILE A 158 8.08 14.46 -10.92
CA ILE A 158 8.98 14.33 -12.08
C ILE A 158 10.33 14.96 -11.76
#